data_4b282fcca6121e7ca0ae99e70f8455a6
#
_entry.id   4b282fcca6121e7ca0ae99e70f8455a6
#
_cell.length_a   1.000
_cell.length_b   1.000
_cell.length_c   1.000
_cell.angle_alpha   90.00
_cell.angle_beta   90.00
_cell.angle_gamma   90.00
#
_symmetry.space_group_name_H-M   'P 1'
#
loop_
_entity.id
_entity.type
_entity.pdbx_description
1 polymer ?
#
loop_
_entity_poly.entity_id
_entity_poly.type
_entity_poly.pdbx_seq_one_letter_code
_entity_poly.pdbx_strand_id
1 'polypeptide(L)'
;MNDRIGRNTALKRLHRDTAKKRDSRYDVSLEELNGCLPGEDVEQMIDARELGRSIDRFLDTKSRENRYIFIRRYWYGDSVGEIARTLKMQENAVYVRLNRIRTGLKEYLMKEGYRYEA
;
A
#
# COMPACT_ATOMS: atom_id res chain seq x y z
N MET A 1 13.67 -14.25 -9.51
CA MET A 1 13.62 -13.54 -8.27
C MET A 1 12.19 -13.30 -7.80
N ASN A 2 11.98 -13.43 -6.56
CA ASN A 2 10.63 -13.32 -6.04
C ASN A 2 10.43 -11.99 -5.34
N ASP A 3 9.80 -11.07 -6.03
CA ASP A 3 9.58 -9.74 -5.49
C ASP A 3 8.66 -9.74 -4.28
N ARG A 4 7.86 -10.78 -4.15
CA ARG A 4 6.90 -10.82 -3.06
C ARG A 4 7.55 -10.90 -1.69
N ILE A 5 8.64 -11.64 -1.61
CA ILE A 5 9.28 -11.87 -0.32
C ILE A 5 9.80 -10.59 0.29
N GLY A 6 10.36 -9.72 -0.52
CA GLY A 6 10.91 -8.48 -0.02
C GLY A 6 10.07 -7.27 -0.31
N ARG A 7 8.79 -7.46 -0.59
CA ARG A 7 7.98 -6.38 -1.12
C ARG A 7 7.93 -5.16 -0.22
N ASN A 8 7.77 -5.36 1.08
CA ASN A 8 7.69 -4.20 1.96
C ASN A 8 8.99 -3.41 1.96
N THR A 9 10.12 -4.11 2.00
CA THR A 9 11.42 -3.46 1.91
C THR A 9 11.61 -2.81 0.54
N ALA A 10 11.17 -3.49 -0.51
CA ALA A 10 11.27 -2.96 -1.86
C ALA A 10 10.41 -1.70 -2.02
N LEU A 11 9.24 -1.68 -1.39
CA LEU A 11 8.38 -0.51 -1.44
C LEU A 11 9.07 0.68 -0.80
N LYS A 12 9.69 0.50 0.34
CA LYS A 12 10.43 1.58 1.00
C LYS A 12 11.58 2.07 0.14
N ARG A 13 12.29 1.15 -0.47
CA ARG A 13 13.40 1.52 -1.35
C ARG A 13 12.91 2.28 -2.56
N LEU A 14 11.81 1.82 -3.14
CA LEU A 14 11.24 2.48 -4.30
C LEU A 14 10.84 3.91 -3.96
N HIS A 15 10.19 4.09 -2.83
CA HIS A 15 9.80 5.43 -2.40
C HIS A 15 11.01 6.32 -2.23
N ARG A 16 12.07 5.80 -1.61
CA ARG A 16 13.27 6.60 -1.40
C ARG A 16 13.92 6.98 -2.72
N ASP A 17 14.02 6.02 -3.63
CA ASP A 17 14.68 6.27 -4.91
C ASP A 17 13.87 7.23 -5.77
N THR A 18 12.58 7.07 -5.79
CA THR A 18 11.74 7.87 -6.66
C THR A 18 11.34 9.20 -6.04
N ALA A 19 11.46 9.33 -4.72
CA ALA A 19 11.20 10.60 -4.07
C ALA A 19 12.11 11.69 -4.62
N LYS A 20 13.28 11.32 -5.07
CA LYS A 20 14.19 12.28 -5.68
C LYS A 20 13.65 12.82 -7.00
N LYS A 21 12.79 12.06 -7.66
CA LYS A 21 12.25 12.45 -8.95
C LYS A 21 10.82 12.97 -8.86
N ARG A 22 10.06 12.40 -7.95
CA ARG A 22 8.63 12.64 -7.88
C ARG A 22 8.20 13.50 -6.73
N ASP A 23 9.06 13.61 -5.76
CA ASP A 23 8.86 14.56 -4.68
C ASP A 23 7.61 14.27 -3.84
N SER A 24 6.82 15.31 -3.59
CA SER A 24 5.75 15.28 -2.59
C SER A 24 4.62 14.31 -2.91
N ARG A 25 4.47 13.89 -4.15
CA ARG A 25 3.38 12.97 -4.47
C ARG A 25 3.61 11.61 -3.84
N TYR A 26 4.87 11.17 -3.81
CA TYR A 26 5.18 9.92 -3.11
C TYR A 26 4.97 10.05 -1.62
N ASP A 27 5.32 11.20 -1.08
CA ASP A 27 5.15 11.41 0.36
C ASP A 27 3.69 11.31 0.75
N VAL A 28 2.81 11.90 -0.05
CA VAL A 28 1.38 11.85 0.22
C VAL A 28 0.87 10.40 0.15
N SER A 29 1.29 9.67 -0.88
CA SER A 29 0.87 8.27 -1.03
C SER A 29 1.36 7.42 0.13
N LEU A 30 2.60 7.64 0.54
CA LEU A 30 3.17 6.87 1.62
C LEU A 30 2.44 7.13 2.93
N GLU A 31 2.09 8.38 3.19
CA GLU A 31 1.34 8.71 4.39
C GLU A 31 -0.03 8.08 4.39
N GLU A 32 -0.67 8.07 3.23
CA GLU A 32 -1.96 7.39 3.10
C GLU A 32 -1.87 5.93 3.51
N LEU A 33 -0.85 5.26 2.98
CA LEU A 33 -0.67 3.85 3.24
C LEU A 33 -0.29 3.61 4.69
N ASN A 34 0.57 4.44 5.24
CA ASN A 34 1.02 4.27 6.62
C ASN A 34 -0.13 4.30 7.60
N GLY A 35 -1.20 5.00 7.26
CA GLY A 35 -2.35 5.05 8.14
C GLY A 35 -3.03 3.69 8.32
N CYS A 36 -2.83 2.77 7.40
CA CYS A 36 -3.44 1.45 7.51
C CYS A 36 -2.43 0.34 7.82
N LEU A 37 -1.16 0.69 8.03
CA LEU A 37 -0.16 -0.28 8.42
C LEU A 37 0.08 -0.20 9.92
N PRO A 38 0.46 -1.33 10.53
CA PRO A 38 0.80 -1.29 11.95
C PRO A 38 2.00 -0.40 12.17
N GLY A 39 1.94 0.41 13.21
CA GLY A 39 3.03 1.30 13.53
C GLY A 39 4.22 0.54 14.04
N GLU A 40 5.36 1.23 14.09
CA GLU A 40 6.54 0.64 14.69
C GLU A 40 6.34 0.61 16.18
N ASP A 41 6.40 -0.57 16.72
CA ASP A 41 6.17 -0.79 18.13
C ASP A 41 7.26 -1.74 18.61
N VAL A 42 8.05 -1.28 19.55
CA VAL A 42 9.12 -2.10 20.07
C VAL A 42 8.61 -3.46 20.54
N GLU A 43 7.42 -3.46 21.11
CA GLU A 43 6.85 -4.70 21.61
C GLU A 43 6.42 -5.65 20.50
N GLN A 44 6.02 -5.13 19.37
CA GLN A 44 5.62 -5.98 18.26
C GLN A 44 6.80 -6.54 17.49
N MET A 45 7.85 -5.76 17.38
CA MET A 45 9.03 -6.20 16.63
C MET A 45 8.64 -6.66 15.23
N ILE A 46 7.97 -5.79 14.49
CA ILE A 46 7.43 -6.16 13.20
C ILE A 46 8.54 -6.50 12.21
N ASP A 47 8.42 -7.68 11.62
CA ASP A 47 9.32 -8.13 10.57
C ASP A 47 8.79 -7.60 9.23
N ALA A 48 9.60 -6.77 8.58
CA ALA A 48 9.19 -6.17 7.30
C ALA A 48 8.90 -7.21 6.24
N ARG A 49 9.62 -8.32 6.24
CA ARG A 49 9.36 -9.38 5.27
C ARG A 49 8.02 -10.03 5.52
N GLU A 50 7.74 -10.28 6.77
CA GLU A 50 6.48 -10.91 7.14
C GLU A 50 5.31 -10.01 6.79
N LEU A 51 5.46 -8.72 7.09
CA LEU A 51 4.42 -7.76 6.74
C LEU A 51 4.22 -7.71 5.24
N GLY A 52 5.30 -7.72 4.47
CA GLY A 52 5.20 -7.72 3.02
C GLY A 52 4.47 -8.93 2.49
N ARG A 53 4.72 -10.09 3.08
CA ARG A 53 4.02 -11.31 2.67
C ARG A 53 2.53 -11.24 2.99
N SER A 54 2.21 -10.66 4.13
CA SER A 54 0.79 -10.50 4.50
C SER A 54 0.08 -9.57 3.52
N ILE A 55 0.73 -8.49 3.15
CA ILE A 55 0.15 -7.56 2.18
C ILE A 55 -0.04 -8.25 0.84
N ASP A 56 0.94 -9.05 0.42
CA ASP A 56 0.81 -9.81 -0.82
C ASP A 56 -0.38 -10.75 -0.78
N ARG A 57 -0.54 -11.47 0.31
CA ARG A 57 -1.67 -12.40 0.44
C ARG A 57 -2.99 -11.64 0.38
N PHE A 58 -3.03 -10.48 1.02
CA PHE A 58 -4.23 -9.66 0.97
C PHE A 58 -4.55 -9.24 -0.46
N LEU A 59 -3.54 -8.78 -1.19
CA LEU A 59 -3.75 -8.33 -2.56
C LEU A 59 -4.17 -9.47 -3.47
N ASP A 60 -3.71 -10.69 -3.16
CA ASP A 60 -4.11 -11.84 -3.96
C ASP A 60 -5.61 -12.13 -3.86
N THR A 61 -6.27 -11.62 -2.81
CA THR A 61 -7.71 -11.81 -2.68
C THR A 61 -8.50 -10.75 -3.43
N LYS A 62 -7.83 -9.77 -4.01
CA LYS A 62 -8.49 -8.65 -4.65
C LYS A 62 -8.57 -8.84 -6.16
N SER A 63 -9.51 -8.13 -6.79
CA SER A 63 -9.61 -8.16 -8.24
C SER A 63 -8.33 -7.59 -8.87
N ARG A 64 -8.14 -7.92 -10.14
CA ARG A 64 -7.00 -7.39 -10.86
C ARG A 64 -7.01 -5.86 -10.86
N GLU A 65 -8.18 -5.28 -11.02
CA GLU A 65 -8.29 -3.83 -11.06
C GLU A 65 -7.92 -3.19 -9.72
N ASN A 66 -8.40 -3.77 -8.63
CA ASN A 66 -8.08 -3.22 -7.32
C ASN A 66 -6.62 -3.38 -6.98
N ARG A 67 -6.01 -4.51 -7.39
CA ARG A 67 -4.57 -4.68 -7.20
C ARG A 67 -3.80 -3.63 -7.99
N TYR A 68 -4.23 -3.37 -9.22
CA TYR A 68 -3.59 -2.36 -10.06
C TYR A 68 -3.65 -1.00 -9.38
N ILE A 69 -4.82 -0.62 -8.88
CA ILE A 69 -4.99 0.66 -8.21
C ILE A 69 -4.05 0.79 -7.02
N PHE A 70 -4.00 -0.25 -6.19
CA PHE A 70 -3.15 -0.24 -5.01
C PHE A 70 -1.67 -0.12 -5.38
N ILE A 71 -1.23 -0.94 -6.32
CA ILE A 71 0.17 -0.96 -6.71
C ILE A 71 0.58 0.36 -7.35
N ARG A 72 -0.24 0.89 -8.23
CA ARG A 72 0.10 2.16 -8.89
C ARG A 72 0.14 3.30 -7.89
N ARG A 73 -0.79 3.31 -6.95
CA ARG A 73 -0.84 4.39 -5.98
C ARG A 73 0.31 4.34 -5.00
N TYR A 74 0.60 3.16 -4.45
CA TYR A 74 1.52 3.05 -3.33
C TYR A 74 2.90 2.55 -3.69
N TRP A 75 3.03 1.86 -4.78
CA TRP A 75 4.34 1.42 -5.25
C TRP A 75 4.95 2.44 -6.18
N TYR A 76 4.18 2.94 -7.12
CA TYR A 76 4.68 3.86 -8.13
C TYR A 76 4.41 5.32 -7.82
N GLY A 77 3.54 5.60 -6.88
CA GLY A 77 3.25 6.97 -6.50
C GLY A 77 2.38 7.73 -7.48
N ASP A 78 1.61 7.02 -8.28
CA ASP A 78 0.73 7.67 -9.24
C ASP A 78 -0.33 8.50 -8.52
N SER A 79 -0.72 9.60 -9.12
CA SER A 79 -1.82 10.37 -8.60
C SER A 79 -3.14 9.67 -8.91
N VAL A 80 -4.17 10.01 -8.13
CA VAL A 80 -5.49 9.45 -8.37
C VAL A 80 -5.96 9.82 -9.78
N GLY A 81 -5.64 11.04 -10.23
CA GLY A 81 -6.02 11.44 -11.58
C GLY A 81 -5.38 10.57 -12.66
N GLU A 82 -4.11 10.21 -12.46
CA GLU A 82 -3.43 9.35 -13.42
C GLU A 82 -4.06 7.96 -13.47
N ILE A 83 -4.37 7.42 -12.30
CA ILE A 83 -5.00 6.10 -12.24
C ILE A 83 -6.38 6.12 -12.88
N ALA A 84 -7.17 7.15 -12.55
CA ALA A 84 -8.51 7.28 -13.09
C ALA A 84 -8.47 7.37 -14.61
N ARG A 85 -7.53 8.13 -15.14
CA ARG A 85 -7.41 8.29 -16.58
C ARG A 85 -7.09 6.96 -17.25
N THR A 86 -6.18 6.21 -16.67
CA THR A 86 -5.81 4.91 -17.24
C THR A 86 -6.96 3.92 -17.22
N LEU A 87 -7.73 3.92 -16.14
CA LEU A 87 -8.82 2.96 -16.00
C LEU A 87 -10.15 3.49 -16.54
N LYS A 88 -10.15 4.72 -17.03
CA LYS A 88 -11.37 5.35 -17.56
C LYS A 88 -12.45 5.39 -16.50
N MET A 89 -12.06 5.80 -15.30
CA MET A 89 -12.94 5.96 -14.15
C MET A 89 -12.91 7.40 -13.70
N GLN A 90 -13.89 7.79 -12.93
CA GLN A 90 -13.86 9.08 -12.28
C GLN A 90 -12.92 9.04 -11.08
N GLU A 91 -12.31 10.18 -10.77
CA GLU A 91 -11.38 10.22 -9.67
C GLU A 91 -12.03 9.82 -8.35
N ASN A 92 -13.26 10.24 -8.16
CA ASN A 92 -13.97 9.90 -6.94
C ASN A 92 -14.13 8.39 -6.79
N ALA A 93 -14.34 7.69 -7.90
CA ALA A 93 -14.45 6.24 -7.87
C ALA A 93 -13.13 5.61 -7.43
N VAL A 94 -12.02 6.16 -7.89
CA VAL A 94 -10.71 5.66 -7.47
C VAL A 94 -10.50 5.90 -5.98
N TYR A 95 -10.86 7.09 -5.49
CA TYR A 95 -10.75 7.37 -4.06
C TYR A 95 -11.56 6.39 -3.22
N VAL A 96 -12.77 6.09 -3.65
CA VAL A 96 -13.61 5.15 -2.92
C VAL A 96 -12.97 3.77 -2.87
N ARG A 97 -12.43 3.33 -4.01
CA ARG A 97 -11.74 2.04 -4.06
C ARG A 97 -10.53 1.99 -3.16
N LEU A 98 -9.73 3.04 -3.21
CA LEU A 98 -8.54 3.11 -2.37
C LEU A 98 -8.91 3.05 -0.89
N ASN A 99 -9.93 3.79 -0.51
CA ASN A 99 -10.35 3.81 0.89
C ASN A 99 -10.79 2.42 1.34
N ARG A 100 -11.55 1.73 0.50
CA ARG A 100 -12.01 0.39 0.82
C ARG A 100 -10.86 -0.60 0.90
N ILE A 101 -9.90 -0.47 -0.01
CA ILE A 101 -8.74 -1.35 -0.01
C ILE A 101 -7.94 -1.15 1.27
N ARG A 102 -7.72 0.11 1.67
CA ARG A 102 -6.96 0.39 2.88
C ARG A 102 -7.67 -0.14 4.13
N THR A 103 -8.97 0.08 4.21
CA THR A 103 -9.74 -0.42 5.34
C THR A 103 -9.66 -1.94 5.41
N GLY A 104 -9.81 -2.59 4.26
CA GLY A 104 -9.73 -4.04 4.21
C GLY A 104 -8.35 -4.56 4.58
N LEU A 105 -7.31 -3.85 4.17
CA LEU A 105 -5.95 -4.25 4.51
C LEU A 105 -5.73 -4.18 6.02
N LYS A 106 -6.18 -3.11 6.64
CA LYS A 106 -6.03 -2.99 8.08
C LYS A 106 -6.74 -4.13 8.81
N GLU A 107 -7.96 -4.42 8.39
CA GLU A 107 -8.71 -5.52 9.00
C GLU A 107 -8.01 -6.86 8.79
N TYR A 108 -7.49 -7.07 7.60
CA TYR A 108 -6.77 -8.30 7.29
C TYR A 108 -5.54 -8.45 8.17
N LEU A 109 -4.79 -7.38 8.32
CA LEU A 109 -3.59 -7.43 9.14
C LEU A 109 -3.91 -7.63 10.62
N MET A 110 -5.01 -7.04 11.09
CA MET A 110 -5.43 -7.27 12.46
C MET A 110 -5.76 -8.75 12.69
N LYS A 111 -6.39 -9.38 11.71
CA LYS A 111 -6.68 -10.80 11.82
C LYS A 111 -5.42 -11.65 11.79
N GLU A 112 -4.38 -11.15 11.13
CA GLU A 112 -3.10 -11.84 11.08
C GLU A 112 -2.31 -11.68 12.38
N GLY A 113 -2.81 -10.86 13.30
CA GLY A 113 -2.15 -10.70 14.58
C GLY A 113 -1.44 -9.37 14.77
N TYR A 114 -1.45 -8.51 13.78
CA TYR A 114 -0.82 -7.20 13.95
C TYR A 114 -1.68 -6.32 14.83
N ARG A 115 -1.02 -5.53 15.67
CA ARG A 115 -1.71 -4.65 16.60
C ARG A 115 -1.56 -3.21 16.15
N TYR A 116 -2.61 -2.45 16.36
CA TYR A 116 -2.63 -1.04 16.03
C TYR A 116 -2.88 -0.25 17.31
N GLU A 117 -2.26 0.89 17.39
CA GLU A 117 -2.49 1.76 18.53
C GLU A 117 -3.86 2.38 18.43
N ALA A 118 -4.50 2.51 19.58
CA ALA A 118 -5.83 3.06 19.67
C ALA A 118 -5.85 4.56 19.32
#